data_18c4b0843481b4197476757fd38f97fb
#
_entry.id   18c4b0843481b4197476757fd38f97fb
#
_cell.length_a   1.000
_cell.length_b   1.000
_cell.length_c   1.000
_cell.angle_alpha   90.00
_cell.angle_beta   90.00
_cell.angle_gamma   90.00
#
_symmetry.space_group_name_H-M   'P 1'
#
loop_
_entity.id
_entity.type
_entity.pdbx_description
1 polymer ?
#
loop_
_entity_poly.entity_id
_entity_poly.type
_entity_poly.pdbx_seq_one_letter_code
_entity_poly.pdbx_strand_id
1 'polypeptide(L)'
;MDIRAEIQTRVDEIEQIIKRYLPAEEGWQKTIMEAMNYSILAGGKRLRPMLMSETYRLFGGKSKVIEPFMAAMEMIHTYSLVHDDLPAMDNDEYRRGKKTTHAVYGEAMGILAGDALLNYAFETAAKAFDMEPDNRNIGKAMQILATKAGIYGMVGGHVSYTHLRAH
;
A
#
# COMPACT_ATOMS: atom_id res chain seq x y z
N MET A 1 7.58 -18.74 24.02
CA MET A 1 7.66 -17.63 23.03
C MET A 1 6.27 -17.01 22.93
N ASP A 2 6.10 -15.75 23.22
CA ASP A 2 4.81 -15.07 23.07
C ASP A 2 4.64 -14.62 21.61
N ILE A 3 3.82 -15.37 20.86
CA ILE A 3 3.55 -15.12 19.44
C ILE A 3 2.94 -13.71 19.22
N ARG A 4 2.15 -13.20 20.18
CA ARG A 4 1.56 -11.86 20.07
C ARG A 4 2.61 -10.77 20.15
N ALA A 5 3.56 -10.89 21.08
CA ALA A 5 4.67 -9.97 21.21
C ALA A 5 5.58 -9.99 19.96
N GLU A 6 5.85 -11.16 19.41
CA GLU A 6 6.62 -11.32 18.17
C GLU A 6 5.94 -10.63 16.98
N ILE A 7 4.63 -10.88 16.79
CA ILE A 7 3.86 -10.23 15.72
C ILE A 7 3.87 -8.70 15.89
N GLN A 8 3.70 -8.19 17.12
CA GLN A 8 3.73 -6.74 17.36
C GLN A 8 5.10 -6.15 17.01
N THR A 9 6.18 -6.80 17.40
CA THR A 9 7.54 -6.37 17.02
C THR A 9 7.69 -6.27 15.48
N ARG A 10 7.19 -7.28 14.74
CA ARG A 10 7.21 -7.26 13.27
C ARG A 10 6.39 -6.12 12.68
N VAL A 11 5.19 -5.86 13.25
CA VAL A 11 4.35 -4.72 12.83
C VAL A 11 5.09 -3.41 13.04
N ASP A 12 5.73 -3.22 14.18
CA ASP A 12 6.46 -1.98 14.50
C ASP A 12 7.66 -1.77 13.55
N GLU A 13 8.42 -2.84 13.24
CA GLU A 13 9.49 -2.79 12.23
C GLU A 13 8.95 -2.37 10.86
N ILE A 14 7.83 -2.96 10.42
CA ILE A 14 7.20 -2.66 9.14
C ILE A 14 6.68 -1.22 9.09
N GLU A 15 6.07 -0.72 10.17
CA GLU A 15 5.64 0.68 10.28
C GLU A 15 6.82 1.64 10.09
N GLN A 16 7.99 1.33 10.66
CA GLN A 16 9.19 2.14 10.44
C GLN A 16 9.69 2.07 9.00
N ILE A 17 9.61 0.89 8.36
CA ILE A 17 9.93 0.74 6.94
C ILE A 17 9.00 1.63 6.10
N ILE A 18 7.69 1.48 6.26
CA ILE A 18 6.69 2.25 5.50
C ILE A 18 6.95 3.75 5.64
N LYS A 19 7.14 4.25 6.87
CA LYS A 19 7.38 5.68 7.16
C LYS A 19 8.59 6.25 6.40
N ARG A 20 9.65 5.46 6.19
CA ARG A 20 10.83 5.91 5.42
C ARG A 20 10.54 6.17 3.94
N TYR A 21 9.50 5.55 3.41
CA TYR A 21 9.11 5.67 1.99
C TYR A 21 7.93 6.61 1.76
N LEU A 22 7.37 7.22 2.81
CA LEU A 22 6.30 8.21 2.65
C LEU A 22 6.83 9.50 2.04
N PRO A 23 6.03 10.21 1.22
CA PRO A 23 6.43 11.50 0.68
C PRO A 23 6.46 12.56 1.80
N ALA A 24 7.42 13.49 1.70
CA ALA A 24 7.47 14.66 2.56
C ALA A 24 6.29 15.60 2.24
N GLU A 25 5.63 16.13 3.28
CA GLU A 25 4.45 16.99 3.15
C GLU A 25 4.87 18.45 2.91
N GLU A 26 5.41 18.72 1.71
CA GLU A 26 5.96 20.03 1.35
C GLU A 26 5.62 20.43 -0.10
N GLY A 27 5.90 21.70 -0.44
CA GLY A 27 5.68 22.22 -1.80
C GLY A 27 4.20 22.49 -2.14
N TRP A 28 3.93 22.73 -3.41
CA TRP A 28 2.61 23.05 -3.94
C TRP A 28 1.60 21.90 -3.83
N GLN A 29 2.08 20.68 -3.86
CA GLN A 29 1.32 19.44 -3.76
C GLN A 29 1.19 18.90 -2.32
N LYS A 30 1.49 19.70 -1.30
CA LYS A 30 1.48 19.31 0.11
C LYS A 30 0.18 18.61 0.52
N THR A 31 -0.97 19.16 0.14
CA THR A 31 -2.28 18.62 0.54
C THR A 31 -2.52 17.20 0.05
N ILE A 32 -2.07 16.84 -1.17
CA ILE A 32 -2.21 15.46 -1.66
C ILE A 32 -1.28 14.50 -0.87
N MET A 33 -0.07 14.94 -0.52
CA MET A 33 0.85 14.15 0.30
C MET A 33 0.31 13.94 1.72
N GLU A 34 -0.31 14.97 2.32
CA GLU A 34 -1.01 14.86 3.61
C GLU A 34 -2.14 13.84 3.54
N ALA A 35 -2.96 13.85 2.49
CA ALA A 35 -4.06 12.89 2.30
C ALA A 35 -3.55 11.45 2.10
N MET A 36 -2.47 11.25 1.33
CA MET A 36 -1.80 9.97 1.16
C MET A 36 -1.27 9.44 2.50
N ASN A 37 -0.52 10.26 3.23
CA ASN A 37 0.09 9.88 4.50
C ASN A 37 -0.98 9.63 5.57
N TYR A 38 -2.03 10.45 5.63
CA TYR A 38 -3.20 10.24 6.49
C TYR A 38 -3.79 8.84 6.30
N SER A 39 -3.96 8.42 5.04
CA SER A 39 -4.56 7.14 4.68
C SER A 39 -3.66 5.97 5.10
N ILE A 40 -2.37 6.03 4.79
CA ILE A 40 -1.41 4.96 5.14
C ILE A 40 -1.22 4.86 6.65
N LEU A 41 -1.11 6.01 7.35
CA LEU A 41 -0.88 6.09 8.78
C LEU A 41 -2.16 5.89 9.63
N ALA A 42 -3.30 5.61 8.99
CA ALA A 42 -4.52 5.20 9.70
C ALA A 42 -4.36 3.84 10.44
N GLY A 43 -3.23 3.18 10.27
CA GLY A 43 -2.89 1.94 10.94
C GLY A 43 -3.38 0.69 10.20
N GLY A 44 -3.08 -0.47 10.75
CA GLY A 44 -3.46 -1.75 10.19
C GLY A 44 -2.63 -2.91 10.75
N LYS A 45 -3.01 -4.14 10.37
CA LYS A 45 -2.31 -5.36 10.81
C LYS A 45 -1.00 -5.60 10.05
N ARG A 46 -0.73 -4.86 8.98
CA ARG A 46 0.46 -4.97 8.12
C ARG A 46 0.79 -6.40 7.69
N LEU A 47 -0.23 -7.24 7.53
CA LEU A 47 -0.03 -8.65 7.18
C LEU A 47 0.61 -8.86 5.80
N ARG A 48 0.26 -8.02 4.81
CA ARG A 48 0.80 -8.15 3.44
C ARG A 48 2.31 -7.93 3.39
N PRO A 49 2.86 -6.80 3.89
CA PRO A 49 4.31 -6.62 3.94
C PRO A 49 5.00 -7.60 4.88
N MET A 50 4.34 -8.06 5.96
CA MET A 50 4.86 -9.09 6.84
C MET A 50 5.06 -10.41 6.10
N LEU A 51 4.03 -10.91 5.42
CA LEU A 51 4.12 -12.14 4.62
C LEU A 51 5.17 -12.03 3.52
N MET A 52 5.28 -10.87 2.87
CA MET A 52 6.30 -10.60 1.86
C MET A 52 7.71 -10.72 2.46
N SER A 53 7.96 -10.09 3.61
CA SER A 53 9.24 -10.15 4.32
C SER A 53 9.60 -11.56 4.74
N GLU A 54 8.67 -12.29 5.35
CA GLU A 54 8.93 -13.65 5.81
C GLU A 54 9.14 -14.63 4.63
N THR A 55 8.39 -14.46 3.54
CA THR A 55 8.61 -15.24 2.31
C THR A 55 10.00 -14.95 1.73
N TYR A 56 10.39 -13.68 1.65
CA TYR A 56 11.72 -13.29 1.17
C TYR A 56 12.84 -13.94 1.98
N ARG A 57 12.73 -13.92 3.32
CA ARG A 57 13.69 -14.58 4.25
C ARG A 57 13.70 -16.09 4.06
N LEU A 58 12.53 -16.72 3.91
CA LEU A 58 12.39 -18.17 3.70
C LEU A 58 13.15 -18.64 2.46
N PHE A 59 13.18 -17.83 1.41
CA PHE A 59 13.94 -18.10 0.18
C PHE A 59 15.38 -17.57 0.20
N GLY A 60 15.92 -17.26 1.38
CA GLY A 60 17.32 -16.88 1.59
C GLY A 60 17.63 -15.41 1.33
N GLY A 61 16.62 -14.57 1.13
CA GLY A 61 16.80 -13.13 0.98
C GLY A 61 17.30 -12.47 2.27
N LYS A 62 18.31 -11.60 2.16
CA LYS A 62 18.96 -10.96 3.32
C LYS A 62 19.12 -9.44 3.17
N SER A 63 18.98 -8.92 1.96
CA SER A 63 19.20 -7.50 1.70
C SER A 63 17.94 -6.67 1.99
N LYS A 64 18.14 -5.36 2.03
CA LYS A 64 17.04 -4.40 2.22
C LYS A 64 16.25 -4.11 0.94
N VAL A 65 16.59 -4.72 -0.18
CA VAL A 65 15.89 -4.54 -1.47
C VAL A 65 14.40 -4.88 -1.41
N ILE A 66 13.99 -5.64 -0.41
CA ILE A 66 12.59 -5.97 -0.16
C ILE A 66 11.79 -4.80 0.44
N GLU A 67 12.45 -3.85 1.14
CA GLU A 67 11.77 -2.77 1.88
C GLU A 67 10.90 -1.87 0.98
N PRO A 68 11.39 -1.36 -0.18
CA PRO A 68 10.55 -0.57 -1.09
C PRO A 68 9.35 -1.36 -1.63
N PHE A 69 9.48 -2.67 -1.83
CA PHE A 69 8.33 -3.52 -2.22
C PHE A 69 7.32 -3.69 -1.09
N MET A 70 7.78 -3.78 0.16
CA MET A 70 6.89 -3.85 1.33
C MET A 70 6.08 -2.57 1.47
N ALA A 71 6.72 -1.40 1.32
CA ALA A 71 6.04 -0.11 1.35
C ALA A 71 5.06 0.03 0.17
N ALA A 72 5.48 -0.31 -1.05
CA ALA A 72 4.65 -0.29 -2.25
C ALA A 72 3.41 -1.19 -2.11
N MET A 73 3.56 -2.40 -1.57
CA MET A 73 2.44 -3.31 -1.31
C MET A 73 1.41 -2.70 -0.38
N GLU A 74 1.83 -2.00 0.67
CA GLU A 74 0.92 -1.35 1.60
C GLU A 74 0.28 -0.10 0.98
N MET A 75 0.99 0.65 0.12
CA MET A 75 0.42 1.76 -0.65
C MET A 75 -0.67 1.26 -1.61
N ILE A 76 -0.41 0.15 -2.33
CA ILE A 76 -1.40 -0.49 -3.21
C ILE A 76 -2.62 -0.98 -2.41
N HIS A 77 -2.41 -1.57 -1.23
CA HIS A 77 -3.53 -1.94 -0.38
C HIS A 77 -4.31 -0.71 0.09
N THR A 78 -3.61 0.36 0.48
CA THR A 78 -4.26 1.57 1.01
C THR A 78 -5.05 2.30 -0.05
N TYR A 79 -4.55 2.43 -1.30
CA TYR A 79 -5.33 3.08 -2.35
C TYR A 79 -6.64 2.35 -2.60
N SER A 80 -6.66 1.02 -2.58
CA SER A 80 -7.90 0.27 -2.78
C SER A 80 -8.93 0.57 -1.70
N LEU A 81 -8.49 0.71 -0.44
CA LEU A 81 -9.37 1.10 0.66
C LEU A 81 -9.88 2.54 0.53
N VAL A 82 -9.00 3.47 0.10
CA VAL A 82 -9.38 4.88 -0.13
C VAL A 82 -10.45 4.99 -1.21
N HIS A 83 -10.33 4.22 -2.30
CA HIS A 83 -11.32 4.20 -3.37
C HIS A 83 -12.59 3.44 -2.98
N ASP A 84 -12.48 2.33 -2.26
CA ASP A 84 -13.65 1.60 -1.75
C ASP A 84 -14.51 2.45 -0.84
N ASP A 85 -13.90 3.34 -0.02
CA ASP A 85 -14.62 4.23 0.89
C ASP A 85 -15.40 5.37 0.19
N LEU A 86 -15.12 5.66 -1.09
CA LEU A 86 -15.75 6.78 -1.81
C LEU A 86 -17.29 6.64 -1.89
N PRO A 87 -18.02 7.77 -2.00
CA PRO A 87 -19.49 7.76 -2.13
C PRO A 87 -20.01 6.94 -3.33
N ALA A 88 -19.23 6.83 -4.41
CA ALA A 88 -19.57 6.03 -5.58
C ALA A 88 -19.33 4.52 -5.40
N MET A 89 -18.72 4.11 -4.29
CA MET A 89 -18.39 2.72 -3.96
C MET A 89 -19.16 2.29 -2.69
N ASP A 90 -18.46 2.05 -1.57
CA ASP A 90 -19.09 1.59 -0.31
C ASP A 90 -19.71 2.74 0.50
N ASN A 91 -19.33 3.99 0.21
CA ASN A 91 -19.78 5.22 0.89
C ASN A 91 -19.54 5.19 2.40
N ASP A 92 -18.36 4.80 2.81
CA ASP A 92 -17.97 4.70 4.21
C ASP A 92 -17.36 6.01 4.73
N GLU A 93 -17.97 6.64 5.75
CA GLU A 93 -17.41 7.82 6.41
C GLU A 93 -16.31 7.48 7.42
N TYR A 94 -16.28 6.24 7.93
CA TYR A 94 -15.35 5.79 8.97
C TYR A 94 -14.73 4.45 8.64
N ARG A 95 -13.43 4.33 8.85
CA ARG A 95 -12.66 3.08 8.75
C ARG A 95 -11.73 2.95 9.96
N ARG A 96 -11.80 1.82 10.66
CA ARG A 96 -10.98 1.54 11.86
C ARG A 96 -11.09 2.63 12.94
N GLY A 97 -12.28 3.24 13.10
CA GLY A 97 -12.55 4.28 14.08
C GLY A 97 -12.04 5.68 13.70
N LYS A 98 -11.49 5.87 12.50
CA LYS A 98 -11.08 7.17 11.96
C LYS A 98 -11.94 7.54 10.76
N LYS A 99 -12.13 8.83 10.51
CA LYS A 99 -12.77 9.30 9.27
C LYS A 99 -11.97 8.85 8.05
N THR A 100 -12.68 8.50 6.98
CA THR A 100 -12.08 8.13 5.70
C THR A 100 -11.48 9.34 5.01
N THR A 101 -10.64 9.11 4.02
CA THR A 101 -9.91 10.19 3.33
C THR A 101 -10.86 11.17 2.66
N HIS A 102 -11.92 10.69 1.99
CA HIS A 102 -12.91 11.59 1.37
C HIS A 102 -13.74 12.35 2.41
N ALA A 103 -13.99 11.78 3.59
CA ALA A 103 -14.72 12.46 4.66
C ALA A 103 -13.88 13.57 5.35
N VAL A 104 -12.53 13.52 5.23
CA VAL A 104 -11.63 14.56 5.78
C VAL A 104 -11.26 15.60 4.76
N TYR A 105 -10.90 15.17 3.54
CA TYR A 105 -10.31 16.02 2.50
C TYR A 105 -11.26 16.33 1.35
N GLY A 106 -12.45 15.74 1.33
CA GLY A 106 -13.42 15.85 0.24
C GLY A 106 -13.24 14.75 -0.83
N GLU A 107 -14.29 14.50 -1.59
CA GLU A 107 -14.38 13.40 -2.55
C GLU A 107 -13.30 13.48 -3.64
N ALA A 108 -13.12 14.65 -4.27
CA ALA A 108 -12.11 14.86 -5.31
C ALA A 108 -10.69 14.53 -4.79
N MET A 109 -10.38 14.94 -3.55
CA MET A 109 -9.10 14.63 -2.94
C MET A 109 -8.99 13.14 -2.57
N GLY A 110 -10.08 12.49 -2.19
CA GLY A 110 -10.12 11.05 -1.99
C GLY A 110 -9.76 10.28 -3.26
N ILE A 111 -10.32 10.66 -4.39
CA ILE A 111 -9.99 10.08 -5.71
C ILE A 111 -8.51 10.28 -6.02
N LEU A 112 -8.03 11.52 -5.96
CA LEU A 112 -6.64 11.85 -6.28
C LEU A 112 -5.64 11.19 -5.32
N ALA A 113 -5.97 11.05 -4.03
CA ALA A 113 -5.10 10.40 -3.06
C ALA A 113 -4.96 8.90 -3.36
N GLY A 114 -6.03 8.23 -3.78
CA GLY A 114 -5.96 6.84 -4.23
C GLY A 114 -5.10 6.68 -5.48
N ASP A 115 -5.30 7.52 -6.51
CA ASP A 115 -4.49 7.51 -7.74
C ASP A 115 -3.02 7.77 -7.44
N ALA A 116 -2.73 8.77 -6.59
CA ALA A 116 -1.38 9.13 -6.18
C ALA A 116 -0.70 7.99 -5.41
N LEU A 117 -1.41 7.31 -4.50
CA LEU A 117 -0.91 6.16 -3.77
C LEU A 117 -0.55 5.00 -4.70
N LEU A 118 -1.41 4.71 -5.68
CA LEU A 118 -1.16 3.66 -6.66
C LEU A 118 0.08 3.97 -7.51
N ASN A 119 0.18 5.18 -8.04
CA ASN A 119 1.36 5.58 -8.82
C ASN A 119 2.62 5.61 -7.97
N TYR A 120 2.57 6.22 -6.79
CA TYR A 120 3.71 6.33 -5.89
C TYR A 120 4.20 4.98 -5.36
N ALA A 121 3.34 3.97 -5.32
CA ALA A 121 3.76 2.60 -5.02
C ALA A 121 4.77 2.07 -6.04
N PHE A 122 4.55 2.32 -7.33
CA PHE A 122 5.49 1.90 -8.37
C PHE A 122 6.78 2.73 -8.36
N GLU A 123 6.68 4.04 -8.11
CA GLU A 123 7.86 4.89 -7.90
C GLU A 123 8.71 4.38 -6.72
N THR A 124 8.03 4.01 -5.63
CA THR A 124 8.69 3.47 -4.43
C THR A 124 9.36 2.12 -4.72
N ALA A 125 8.65 1.19 -5.34
CA ALA A 125 9.21 -0.12 -5.67
C ALA A 125 10.40 -0.02 -6.65
N ALA A 126 10.39 0.97 -7.56
CA ALA A 126 11.47 1.22 -8.51
C ALA A 126 12.80 1.62 -7.83
N LYS A 127 12.77 2.15 -6.60
CA LYS A 127 13.99 2.44 -5.81
C LYS A 127 14.85 1.21 -5.54
N ALA A 128 14.25 0.00 -5.67
CA ALA A 128 15.00 -1.25 -5.57
C ALA A 128 16.09 -1.39 -6.65
N PHE A 129 15.90 -0.81 -7.84
CA PHE A 129 16.91 -0.82 -8.91
C PHE A 129 18.15 -0.03 -8.52
N ASP A 130 18.00 1.07 -7.77
CA ASP A 130 19.15 1.85 -7.29
C ASP A 130 19.90 1.11 -6.16
N MET A 131 19.19 0.26 -5.40
CA MET A 131 19.77 -0.51 -4.30
C MET A 131 20.57 -1.72 -4.80
N GLU A 132 20.09 -2.39 -5.83
CA GLU A 132 20.72 -3.58 -6.43
C GLU A 132 20.59 -3.55 -7.98
N PRO A 133 21.38 -2.73 -8.68
CA PRO A 133 21.23 -2.52 -10.13
C PRO A 133 21.36 -3.81 -10.97
N ASP A 134 22.18 -4.76 -10.52
CA ASP A 134 22.44 -6.02 -11.24
C ASP A 134 21.43 -7.13 -10.91
N ASN A 135 20.49 -6.89 -10.00
CA ASN A 135 19.52 -7.89 -9.58
C ASN A 135 18.34 -7.99 -10.55
N ARG A 136 18.44 -8.92 -11.50
CA ARG A 136 17.41 -9.16 -12.52
C ARG A 136 16.02 -9.56 -11.95
N ASN A 137 15.94 -10.00 -10.71
CA ASN A 137 14.67 -10.38 -10.09
C ASN A 137 13.82 -9.17 -9.75
N ILE A 138 14.39 -7.96 -9.61
CA ILE A 138 13.64 -6.73 -9.33
C ILE A 138 12.64 -6.46 -10.46
N GLY A 139 13.05 -6.57 -11.73
CA GLY A 139 12.14 -6.38 -12.87
C GLY A 139 10.98 -7.38 -12.88
N LYS A 140 11.24 -8.66 -12.51
CA LYS A 140 10.20 -9.68 -12.38
C LYS A 140 9.24 -9.37 -11.22
N ALA A 141 9.79 -8.94 -10.08
CA ALA A 141 8.98 -8.54 -8.91
C ALA A 141 8.07 -7.35 -9.24
N MET A 142 8.60 -6.33 -9.95
CA MET A 142 7.83 -5.19 -10.45
C MET A 142 6.69 -5.64 -11.37
N GLN A 143 6.97 -6.52 -12.33
CA GLN A 143 5.97 -7.05 -13.25
C GLN A 143 4.85 -7.79 -12.50
N ILE A 144 5.20 -8.63 -11.51
CA ILE A 144 4.23 -9.36 -10.69
C ILE A 144 3.39 -8.37 -9.88
N LEU A 145 4.02 -7.39 -9.23
CA LEU A 145 3.33 -6.37 -8.44
C LEU A 145 2.30 -5.62 -9.30
N ALA A 146 2.70 -5.16 -10.48
CA ALA A 146 1.82 -4.44 -11.41
C ALA A 146 0.67 -5.31 -11.91
N THR A 147 0.96 -6.55 -12.33
CA THR A 147 -0.07 -7.49 -12.81
C THR A 147 -1.09 -7.82 -11.72
N LYS A 148 -0.62 -8.03 -10.48
CA LYS A 148 -1.50 -8.42 -9.37
C LYS A 148 -2.28 -7.25 -8.75
N ALA A 149 -1.81 -6.02 -8.91
CA ALA A 149 -2.58 -4.82 -8.57
C ALA A 149 -3.66 -4.51 -9.64
N GLY A 150 -3.45 -4.89 -10.89
CA GLY A 150 -4.27 -4.53 -12.04
C GLY A 150 -5.45 -5.47 -12.34
N ILE A 151 -5.84 -5.48 -13.63
CA ILE A 151 -7.03 -6.17 -14.14
C ILE A 151 -6.99 -7.72 -13.99
N TYR A 152 -5.77 -8.30 -13.92
CA TYR A 152 -5.58 -9.73 -13.67
C TYR A 152 -5.35 -10.06 -12.19
N GLY A 153 -5.71 -9.15 -11.29
CA GLY A 153 -5.56 -9.28 -9.84
C GLY A 153 -6.62 -8.49 -9.10
N MET A 154 -6.19 -7.52 -8.31
CA MET A 154 -7.04 -6.82 -7.35
C MET A 154 -8.22 -6.08 -8.02
N VAL A 155 -7.96 -5.28 -9.07
CA VAL A 155 -9.02 -4.55 -9.79
C VAL A 155 -10.01 -5.52 -10.43
N GLY A 156 -9.52 -6.56 -11.11
CA GLY A 156 -10.39 -7.58 -11.73
C GLY A 156 -11.20 -8.36 -10.71
N GLY A 157 -10.62 -8.67 -9.55
CA GLY A 157 -11.31 -9.31 -8.44
C GLY A 157 -12.45 -8.46 -7.90
N HIS A 158 -12.23 -7.15 -7.75
CA HIS A 158 -13.25 -6.20 -7.29
C HIS A 158 -14.45 -6.14 -8.26
N VAL A 159 -14.21 -6.02 -9.56
CA VAL A 159 -15.25 -6.04 -10.60
C VAL A 159 -16.07 -7.33 -10.51
N SER A 160 -15.42 -8.50 -10.42
CA SER A 160 -16.11 -9.79 -10.33
C SER A 160 -17.00 -9.89 -9.09
N TYR A 161 -16.52 -9.39 -7.93
CA TYR A 161 -17.29 -9.39 -6.70
C TYR A 161 -18.52 -8.46 -6.78
N THR A 162 -18.36 -7.26 -7.35
CA THR A 162 -19.43 -6.29 -7.53
C THR A 162 -20.51 -6.85 -8.48
N HIS A 163 -20.13 -7.47 -9.59
CA HIS A 163 -21.08 -8.11 -10.50
C HIS A 163 -21.82 -9.30 -9.86
N LEU A 164 -21.14 -10.14 -9.05
CA LEU A 164 -21.78 -11.28 -8.39
C LEU A 164 -22.75 -10.86 -7.28
N ARG A 165 -22.55 -9.68 -6.66
CA ARG A 165 -23.49 -9.14 -5.67
C ARG A 165 -24.72 -8.46 -6.29
N ALA A 166 -24.65 -8.05 -7.55
CA ALA A 166 -25.75 -7.41 -8.26
C ALA A 166 -26.81 -8.39 -8.81
N HIS A 167 -26.62 -9.69 -8.62
CA HIS A 167 -27.52 -10.80 -8.95
C HIS A 167 -27.83 -11.61 -7.71
#